data_1d466b5f8e2ad292ee02f9bbf3c4727b
#
_entry.id   1d466b5f8e2ad292ee02f9bbf3c4727b
#
_cell.length_a   1.000
_cell.length_b   1.000
_cell.length_c   1.000
_cell.angle_alpha   90.00
_cell.angle_beta   90.00
_cell.angle_gamma   90.00
#
_symmetry.space_group_name_H-M   'P 1'
#
loop_
_entity.id
_entity.type
_entity.pdbx_description
1 polymer ?
#
loop_
_entity_poly.entity_id
_entity_poly.type
_entity_poly.pdbx_seq_one_letter_code
_entity_poly.pdbx_strand_id
1 'polypeptide(L)'
;MKTKIMLVIACVTALFLTSCEQYKKTKSGLVYKIIKGDGKDSLAKTNDVVKFNVLWKFKDSVLYDSHGKMAQYAVVTDRLKDSYSYLEILPQLKKGDSAIVVVAVDTLFKKGYQEQFSFAKKGDRVNIYMKVLNVFRDEATAKKDADAEFEKDKPRQEKEMKEMAAKQEVERKKMIAEAQKQKALEIEQLKKSGEIDKEEKEILAYFAKKKITNYKKVQGTYVVVKEKGNGAPAVDGKYLRVKYAGRILENDSLFQANEYIFPLGQSAVIAGWDQGLTEFNEGGKGTLFIPGYLAYGSSNESPASKPYAALIFDVEVLGVADTREPLDRQKAVADSIAATKTQKVK
;
A
#
# COMPACT_ATOMS: atom_id res chain seq x y z
N MET A 1 -59.01 38.52 50.57
CA MET A 1 -57.90 38.35 51.51
C MET A 1 -56.63 37.97 50.74
N LYS A 2 -55.78 38.99 50.48
CA LYS A 2 -54.43 38.86 49.95
C LYS A 2 -53.51 38.59 51.15
N THR A 3 -52.64 37.58 51.13
CA THR A 3 -51.37 37.69 51.87
C THR A 3 -50.48 36.44 51.61
N LYS A 4 -49.27 36.68 51.11
CA LYS A 4 -48.05 35.97 51.41
C LYS A 4 -47.84 34.55 50.84
N ILE A 5 -47.36 34.46 49.58
CA ILE A 5 -46.35 33.50 49.17
C ILE A 5 -45.24 34.28 48.49
N MET A 6 -44.39 34.87 49.28
CA MET A 6 -43.15 35.50 48.88
C MET A 6 -42.16 35.17 49.99
N LEU A 7 -41.35 34.10 49.72
CA LEU A 7 -40.04 33.85 50.34
C LEU A 7 -39.65 32.36 50.30
N VAL A 8 -39.39 31.81 49.14
CA VAL A 8 -38.51 30.61 49.03
C VAL A 8 -37.86 30.55 47.62
N ILE A 9 -37.47 31.69 47.03
CA ILE A 9 -36.67 31.74 45.81
C ILE A 9 -35.38 32.52 46.12
N ALA A 10 -34.64 32.12 47.11
CA ALA A 10 -33.37 32.79 47.43
C ALA A 10 -32.28 31.88 47.99
N CYS A 11 -32.27 30.58 47.67
CA CYS A 11 -31.20 29.69 48.16
C CYS A 11 -30.80 28.58 47.17
N VAL A 12 -30.97 28.73 45.86
CA VAL A 12 -30.46 27.74 44.90
C VAL A 12 -29.51 28.35 43.85
N THR A 13 -29.10 29.61 44.06
CA THR A 13 -28.16 30.28 43.13
C THR A 13 -26.70 30.30 43.59
N ALA A 14 -26.30 29.41 44.48
CA ALA A 14 -24.93 29.45 45.04
C ALA A 14 -24.24 28.08 45.05
N LEU A 15 -24.30 27.30 43.93
CA LEU A 15 -23.47 26.07 43.81
C LEU A 15 -23.12 25.73 42.36
N PHE A 16 -23.02 26.71 41.46
CA PHE A 16 -22.35 26.56 40.17
C PHE A 16 -21.10 27.45 40.08
N LEU A 17 -20.24 27.34 41.06
CA LEU A 17 -18.83 27.67 40.86
C LEU A 17 -18.18 26.43 40.21
N THR A 18 -18.66 26.03 39.03
CA THR A 18 -17.88 25.17 38.15
C THR A 18 -16.64 25.94 37.76
N SER A 19 -15.50 25.51 38.26
CA SER A 19 -14.18 25.90 37.83
C SER A 19 -14.18 25.99 36.29
N CYS A 20 -14.20 27.20 35.79
CA CYS A 20 -14.04 27.48 34.35
C CYS A 20 -12.57 27.21 34.01
N GLU A 21 -12.21 25.95 33.90
CA GLU A 21 -10.86 25.53 33.50
C GLU A 21 -10.61 26.08 32.08
N GLN A 22 -9.85 27.16 32.01
CA GLN A 22 -9.55 27.86 30.76
C GLN A 22 -8.58 27.03 29.91
N TYR A 23 -8.74 27.10 28.58
CA TYR A 23 -7.75 26.63 27.65
C TYR A 23 -6.40 27.35 27.87
N LYS A 24 -5.33 26.57 27.91
CA LYS A 24 -3.95 27.03 28.03
C LYS A 24 -3.25 26.88 26.69
N LYS A 25 -2.08 27.49 26.58
CA LYS A 25 -1.23 27.42 25.38
C LYS A 25 0.19 27.03 25.79
N THR A 26 0.77 26.08 25.07
CA THR A 26 2.19 25.72 25.24
C THR A 26 3.11 26.74 24.56
N LYS A 27 4.41 26.66 24.76
CA LYS A 27 5.38 27.50 24.06
C LYS A 27 5.36 27.28 22.54
N SER A 28 5.12 26.06 22.07
CA SER A 28 4.97 25.76 20.65
C SER A 28 3.69 26.35 20.02
N GLY A 29 2.78 26.83 20.86
CA GLY A 29 1.50 27.40 20.45
C GLY A 29 0.34 26.41 20.45
N LEU A 30 0.53 25.19 20.94
CA LEU A 30 -0.51 24.17 21.05
C LEU A 30 -1.54 24.59 22.11
N VAL A 31 -2.82 24.54 21.78
CA VAL A 31 -3.92 24.91 22.69
C VAL A 31 -4.44 23.64 23.37
N TYR A 32 -4.59 23.67 24.68
CA TYR A 32 -5.06 22.51 25.43
C TYR A 32 -5.86 22.89 26.69
N LYS A 33 -6.66 21.94 27.17
CA LYS A 33 -7.36 21.98 28.44
C LYS A 33 -7.14 20.64 29.16
N ILE A 34 -6.80 20.69 30.46
CA ILE A 34 -6.68 19.50 31.30
C ILE A 34 -7.91 19.43 32.21
N ILE A 35 -8.54 18.26 32.27
CA ILE A 35 -9.62 17.93 33.18
C ILE A 35 -9.04 16.97 34.21
N LYS A 36 -8.92 17.44 35.46
CA LYS A 36 -8.29 16.68 36.54
C LYS A 36 -9.13 15.48 36.92
N GLY A 37 -8.48 14.34 37.07
CA GLY A 37 -9.06 13.13 37.65
C GLY A 37 -8.90 13.11 39.17
N ASP A 38 -9.63 12.21 39.82
CA ASP A 38 -9.66 12.07 41.28
C ASP A 38 -8.39 11.42 41.87
N GLY A 39 -7.47 10.95 41.03
CA GLY A 39 -6.25 10.27 41.44
C GLY A 39 -5.30 11.17 42.24
N LYS A 40 -4.65 10.58 43.28
CA LYS A 40 -3.62 11.22 44.11
C LYS A 40 -2.20 11.08 43.54
N ASP A 41 -2.05 10.46 42.37
CA ASP A 41 -0.75 10.19 41.72
C ASP A 41 0.00 11.49 41.38
N SER A 42 1.30 11.41 41.32
CA SER A 42 2.14 12.53 40.88
C SER A 42 2.11 12.65 39.34
N LEU A 43 2.37 13.86 38.84
CA LEU A 43 2.49 14.13 37.42
C LEU A 43 3.57 13.25 36.77
N ALA A 44 3.43 12.99 35.48
CA ALA A 44 4.43 12.28 34.70
C ALA A 44 5.72 13.10 34.61
N LYS A 45 6.86 12.42 34.72
CA LYS A 45 8.22 12.99 34.67
C LYS A 45 8.97 12.49 33.46
N THR A 46 10.09 13.13 33.13
CA THR A 46 10.98 12.63 32.08
C THR A 46 11.37 11.16 32.36
N ASN A 47 11.34 10.33 31.33
CA ASN A 47 11.52 8.89 31.29
C ASN A 47 10.33 8.04 31.82
N ASP A 48 9.26 8.65 32.36
CA ASP A 48 8.04 7.90 32.64
C ASP A 48 7.36 7.49 31.33
N VAL A 49 6.64 6.37 31.36
CA VAL A 49 5.80 5.92 30.24
C VAL A 49 4.34 6.16 30.59
N VAL A 50 3.65 6.95 29.79
CA VAL A 50 2.23 7.24 29.98
C VAL A 50 1.41 6.34 29.07
N LYS A 51 0.47 5.58 29.68
CA LYS A 51 -0.57 4.79 29.01
C LYS A 51 -1.85 5.62 28.91
N PHE A 52 -2.40 5.77 27.73
CA PHE A 52 -3.61 6.59 27.53
C PHE A 52 -4.45 6.11 26.35
N ASN A 53 -5.75 6.42 26.41
CA ASN A 53 -6.60 6.38 25.24
C ASN A 53 -6.65 7.75 24.57
N VAL A 54 -6.89 7.74 23.25
CA VAL A 54 -6.98 8.95 22.45
C VAL A 54 -8.10 8.83 21.41
N LEU A 55 -8.84 9.93 21.25
CA LEU A 55 -9.87 10.09 20.22
C LEU A 55 -9.57 11.38 19.42
N TRP A 56 -9.38 11.25 18.12
CA TRP A 56 -9.17 12.39 17.22
C TRP A 56 -10.45 12.70 16.47
N LYS A 57 -10.88 13.95 16.52
CA LYS A 57 -12.04 14.44 15.80
C LYS A 57 -11.71 15.62 14.91
N PHE A 58 -12.26 15.57 13.73
CA PHE A 58 -12.28 16.68 12.80
C PHE A 58 -13.75 17.01 12.48
N LYS A 59 -14.25 18.17 12.96
CA LYS A 59 -15.68 18.49 12.95
C LYS A 59 -16.46 17.35 13.60
N ASP A 60 -17.44 16.78 12.91
CA ASP A 60 -18.26 15.67 13.39
C ASP A 60 -17.67 14.28 13.10
N SER A 61 -16.59 14.21 12.32
CA SER A 61 -15.97 12.97 11.92
C SER A 61 -14.92 12.49 12.92
N VAL A 62 -14.91 11.18 13.23
CA VAL A 62 -13.85 10.52 13.98
C VAL A 62 -12.75 10.11 13.03
N LEU A 63 -11.53 10.66 13.21
CA LEU A 63 -10.36 10.31 12.43
C LEU A 63 -9.64 9.09 13.01
N TYR A 64 -9.58 9.00 14.32
CA TYR A 64 -8.97 7.89 15.04
C TYR A 64 -9.58 7.73 16.43
N ASP A 65 -9.77 6.48 16.85
CA ASP A 65 -10.23 6.13 18.19
C ASP A 65 -9.50 4.89 18.69
N SER A 66 -8.86 5.01 19.85
CA SER A 66 -8.19 3.89 20.53
C SER A 66 -9.06 3.20 21.58
N HIS A 67 -10.27 3.69 21.85
CA HIS A 67 -11.15 3.03 22.82
C HIS A 67 -11.57 1.66 22.30
N GLY A 68 -11.50 0.65 23.17
CA GLY A 68 -11.76 -0.75 22.79
C GLY A 68 -10.66 -1.42 21.96
N LYS A 69 -9.53 -0.75 21.80
CA LYS A 69 -8.31 -1.24 21.15
C LYS A 69 -7.15 -1.18 22.15
N MET A 70 -5.98 -1.67 21.76
CA MET A 70 -4.77 -1.47 22.55
C MET A 70 -4.56 0.01 22.85
N ALA A 71 -4.34 0.34 24.12
CA ALA A 71 -4.04 1.71 24.54
C ALA A 71 -2.72 2.21 23.93
N GLN A 72 -2.58 3.53 23.86
CA GLN A 72 -1.33 4.16 23.42
C GLN A 72 -0.34 4.26 24.58
N TYR A 73 0.95 4.11 24.28
CA TYR A 73 2.04 4.28 25.23
C TYR A 73 3.02 5.30 24.68
N ALA A 74 3.41 6.28 25.48
CA ALA A 74 4.40 7.27 25.10
C ALA A 74 5.36 7.57 26.25
N VAL A 75 6.65 7.60 25.94
CA VAL A 75 7.71 8.00 26.88
C VAL A 75 7.75 9.52 26.97
N VAL A 76 7.77 10.04 28.17
CA VAL A 76 7.96 11.47 28.41
C VAL A 76 9.43 11.82 28.21
N THR A 77 9.74 12.57 27.16
CA THR A 77 11.10 12.97 26.83
C THR A 77 11.20 14.49 26.66
N ASP A 78 12.40 15.04 26.78
CA ASP A 78 12.62 16.46 26.50
C ASP A 78 12.34 16.86 25.05
N ARG A 79 12.39 15.90 24.11
CA ARG A 79 12.03 16.10 22.69
C ARG A 79 10.55 16.43 22.47
N LEU A 80 9.68 16.12 23.44
CA LEU A 80 8.28 16.50 23.39
C LEU A 80 8.07 18.00 23.62
N LYS A 81 9.00 18.66 24.30
CA LYS A 81 8.93 20.10 24.53
C LYS A 81 8.98 20.86 23.20
N ASP A 82 8.09 21.81 23.05
CA ASP A 82 8.00 22.70 21.88
C ASP A 82 7.81 21.96 20.52
N SER A 83 7.39 20.67 20.56
CA SER A 83 7.23 19.81 19.38
C SER A 83 5.95 20.11 18.56
N TYR A 84 4.99 20.84 19.13
CA TYR A 84 3.64 21.01 18.58
C TYR A 84 2.91 19.67 18.38
N SER A 85 3.21 18.70 19.24
CA SER A 85 2.52 17.40 19.29
C SER A 85 1.55 17.38 20.45
N TYR A 86 0.44 16.66 20.31
CA TYR A 86 -0.49 16.45 21.44
C TYR A 86 0.17 15.76 22.64
N LEU A 87 1.32 15.09 22.44
CA LEU A 87 2.11 14.48 23.49
C LEU A 87 2.89 15.50 24.33
N GLU A 88 3.02 16.75 23.88
CA GLU A 88 3.72 17.83 24.58
C GLU A 88 3.17 18.11 25.99
N ILE A 89 1.88 17.78 26.20
CA ILE A 89 1.21 18.02 27.48
C ILE A 89 1.38 16.87 28.48
N LEU A 90 1.96 15.72 28.09
CA LEU A 90 2.11 14.54 28.96
C LEU A 90 2.76 14.86 30.32
N PRO A 91 3.80 15.71 30.43
CA PRO A 91 4.41 16.05 31.73
C PRO A 91 3.46 16.79 32.68
N GLN A 92 2.32 17.26 32.19
CA GLN A 92 1.32 17.98 33.00
C GLN A 92 0.17 17.08 33.43
N LEU A 93 0.19 15.80 33.07
CA LEU A 93 -0.85 14.81 33.32
C LEU A 93 -0.41 13.76 34.34
N LYS A 94 -1.39 13.21 35.03
CA LYS A 94 -1.27 12.07 35.93
C LYS A 94 -2.32 11.02 35.61
N LYS A 95 -2.23 9.86 36.20
CA LYS A 95 -3.27 8.80 36.10
C LYS A 95 -4.65 9.36 36.44
N GLY A 96 -5.62 9.05 35.59
CA GLY A 96 -7.00 9.50 35.73
C GLY A 96 -7.32 10.87 35.13
N ASP A 97 -6.31 11.69 34.77
CA ASP A 97 -6.53 12.96 34.09
C ASP A 97 -7.05 12.73 32.66
N SER A 98 -7.84 13.68 32.18
CA SER A 98 -8.19 13.79 30.76
C SER A 98 -7.66 15.10 30.20
N ALA A 99 -7.49 15.17 28.88
CA ALA A 99 -7.10 16.39 28.22
C ALA A 99 -7.80 16.55 26.87
N ILE A 100 -8.04 17.81 26.52
CA ILE A 100 -8.48 18.20 25.17
C ILE A 100 -7.35 19.02 24.57
N VAL A 101 -6.84 18.58 23.43
CA VAL A 101 -5.80 19.27 22.68
C VAL A 101 -6.37 19.73 21.35
N VAL A 102 -6.20 21.00 21.01
CA VAL A 102 -6.69 21.61 19.78
C VAL A 102 -5.49 21.91 18.88
N VAL A 103 -5.42 21.17 17.78
CA VAL A 103 -4.34 21.32 16.80
C VAL A 103 -4.83 22.15 15.63
N ALA A 104 -4.17 23.27 15.34
CA ALA A 104 -4.47 24.10 14.19
C ALA A 104 -3.87 23.50 12.91
N VAL A 105 -4.69 23.28 11.90
CA VAL A 105 -4.29 22.69 10.61
C VAL A 105 -3.24 23.55 9.91
N ASP A 106 -3.33 24.88 10.03
CA ASP A 106 -2.33 25.81 9.47
C ASP A 106 -0.91 25.53 9.95
N THR A 107 -0.76 25.12 11.21
CA THR A 107 0.55 24.78 11.78
C THR A 107 1.03 23.42 11.28
N LEU A 108 0.12 22.46 11.09
CA LEU A 108 0.45 21.17 10.48
C LEU A 108 0.91 21.35 9.04
N PHE A 109 0.26 22.20 8.27
CA PHE A 109 0.65 22.52 6.89
C PHE A 109 2.04 23.16 6.83
N LYS A 110 2.34 24.11 7.72
CA LYS A 110 3.68 24.72 7.83
C LYS A 110 4.77 23.68 8.18
N LYS A 111 4.41 22.60 8.84
CA LYS A 111 5.31 21.48 9.21
C LYS A 111 5.41 20.39 8.15
N GLY A 112 4.76 20.54 7.00
CA GLY A 112 4.84 19.57 5.88
C GLY A 112 3.79 18.45 5.90
N TYR A 113 2.78 18.50 6.78
CA TYR A 113 1.73 17.47 6.89
C TYR A 113 0.52 17.73 5.97
N GLN A 114 0.67 18.40 4.84
CA GLN A 114 -0.43 18.75 3.94
C GLN A 114 -1.13 17.53 3.35
N GLU A 115 -0.37 16.52 2.93
CA GLU A 115 -0.93 15.30 2.34
C GLU A 115 -1.77 14.51 3.34
N GLN A 116 -1.28 14.35 4.57
CA GLN A 116 -1.99 13.62 5.62
C GLN A 116 -3.30 14.29 6.05
N PHE A 117 -3.39 15.61 5.86
CA PHE A 117 -4.56 16.42 6.22
C PHE A 117 -5.19 17.09 4.99
N SER A 118 -5.14 16.47 3.82
CA SER A 118 -5.69 16.97 2.56
C SER A 118 -7.21 17.24 2.60
N PHE A 119 -7.93 16.59 3.53
CA PHE A 119 -9.34 16.79 3.79
C PHE A 119 -9.66 18.10 4.54
N ALA A 120 -8.65 18.79 5.10
CA ALA A 120 -8.80 19.98 5.92
C ALA A 120 -8.31 21.25 5.19
N LYS A 121 -8.78 22.42 5.62
CA LYS A 121 -8.46 23.74 5.06
C LYS A 121 -7.76 24.61 6.09
N LYS A 122 -7.14 25.71 5.65
CA LYS A 122 -6.64 26.77 6.54
C LYS A 122 -7.74 27.27 7.46
N GLY A 123 -7.43 27.46 8.74
CA GLY A 123 -8.37 27.84 9.79
C GLY A 123 -9.06 26.65 10.48
N ASP A 124 -9.04 25.46 9.88
CA ASP A 124 -9.61 24.27 10.51
C ASP A 124 -8.78 23.81 11.72
N ARG A 125 -9.43 23.03 12.58
CA ARG A 125 -8.83 22.47 13.81
C ARG A 125 -9.16 21.00 13.94
N VAL A 126 -8.19 20.23 14.45
CA VAL A 126 -8.38 18.84 14.88
C VAL A 126 -8.41 18.83 16.41
N ASN A 127 -9.46 18.26 16.98
CA ASN A 127 -9.60 18.09 18.42
C ASN A 127 -9.14 16.69 18.83
N ILE A 128 -8.23 16.62 19.78
CA ILE A 128 -7.68 15.35 20.31
C ILE A 128 -8.07 15.27 21.78
N TYR A 129 -8.83 14.23 22.10
CA TYR A 129 -9.29 13.92 23.46
C TYR A 129 -8.41 12.79 23.99
N MET A 130 -7.82 13.00 25.15
CA MET A 130 -6.93 12.04 25.80
C MET A 130 -7.49 11.64 27.17
N LYS A 131 -7.31 10.36 27.54
CA LYS A 131 -7.57 9.84 28.88
C LYS A 131 -6.37 9.07 29.37
N VAL A 132 -5.70 9.53 30.43
CA VAL A 132 -4.57 8.84 31.03
C VAL A 132 -5.06 7.66 31.86
N LEU A 133 -4.65 6.46 31.48
CA LEU A 133 -5.01 5.20 32.14
C LEU A 133 -4.00 4.82 33.22
N ASN A 134 -2.71 5.04 32.95
CA ASN A 134 -1.62 4.78 33.89
C ASN A 134 -0.36 5.60 33.58
N VAL A 135 0.51 5.74 34.58
CA VAL A 135 1.86 6.32 34.43
C VAL A 135 2.84 5.35 35.08
N PHE A 136 3.67 4.72 34.26
CA PHE A 136 4.72 3.81 34.69
C PHE A 136 6.00 4.58 34.95
N ARG A 137 6.69 4.26 36.05
CA ARG A 137 7.94 4.93 36.46
C ARG A 137 9.19 4.25 35.91
N ASP A 138 9.02 3.09 35.31
CA ASP A 138 10.06 2.32 34.64
C ASP A 138 9.55 1.68 33.34
N GLU A 139 10.46 1.53 32.40
CA GLU A 139 10.14 1.00 31.07
C GLU A 139 9.80 -0.49 31.10
N ALA A 140 10.39 -1.27 31.99
CA ALA A 140 10.17 -2.73 32.07
C ALA A 140 8.72 -3.05 32.47
N THR A 141 8.18 -2.34 33.45
CA THR A 141 6.79 -2.47 33.89
C THR A 141 5.82 -2.00 32.79
N ALA A 142 6.15 -0.89 32.12
CA ALA A 142 5.35 -0.39 30.99
C ALA A 142 5.33 -1.40 29.82
N LYS A 143 6.48 -1.99 29.49
CA LYS A 143 6.59 -3.00 28.45
C LYS A 143 5.77 -4.24 28.78
N LYS A 144 5.84 -4.76 30.00
CA LYS A 144 5.07 -5.91 30.44
C LYS A 144 3.56 -5.65 30.31
N ASP A 145 3.09 -4.47 30.67
CA ASP A 145 1.68 -4.08 30.53
C ASP A 145 1.31 -3.95 29.04
N ALA A 146 2.15 -3.38 28.21
CA ALA A 146 1.94 -3.24 26.78
C ALA A 146 1.89 -4.60 26.06
N ASP A 147 2.78 -5.54 26.43
CA ASP A 147 2.81 -6.90 25.87
C ASP A 147 1.49 -7.65 26.25
N ALA A 148 1.02 -7.50 27.47
CA ALA A 148 -0.24 -8.10 27.93
C ALA A 148 -1.45 -7.49 27.19
N GLU A 149 -1.48 -6.18 26.99
CA GLU A 149 -2.51 -5.51 26.19
C GLU A 149 -2.49 -5.95 24.72
N PHE A 150 -1.30 -6.10 24.15
CA PHE A 150 -1.12 -6.58 22.77
C PHE A 150 -1.68 -7.99 22.58
N GLU A 151 -1.32 -8.94 23.45
CA GLU A 151 -1.85 -10.31 23.38
C GLU A 151 -3.37 -10.36 23.53
N LYS A 152 -3.94 -9.51 24.39
CA LYS A 152 -5.38 -9.38 24.56
C LYS A 152 -6.07 -8.80 23.31
N ASP A 153 -5.43 -7.87 22.61
CA ASP A 153 -5.99 -7.18 21.43
C ASP A 153 -5.73 -7.94 20.12
N LYS A 154 -4.78 -8.86 20.10
CA LYS A 154 -4.34 -9.63 18.94
C LYS A 154 -5.49 -10.32 18.17
N PRO A 155 -6.47 -10.98 18.79
CA PRO A 155 -7.58 -11.60 18.05
C PRO A 155 -8.42 -10.58 17.26
N ARG A 156 -8.61 -9.38 17.81
CA ARG A 156 -9.29 -8.28 17.12
C ARG A 156 -8.47 -7.80 15.91
N GLN A 157 -7.16 -7.59 16.10
CA GLN A 157 -6.26 -7.16 15.02
C GLN A 157 -6.20 -8.18 13.89
N GLU A 158 -6.10 -9.48 14.21
CA GLU A 158 -6.11 -10.56 13.21
C GLU A 158 -7.43 -10.59 12.43
N LYS A 159 -8.57 -10.38 13.11
CA LYS A 159 -9.87 -10.28 12.46
C LYS A 159 -9.93 -9.08 11.51
N GLU A 160 -9.53 -7.90 11.96
CA GLU A 160 -9.51 -6.68 11.12
C GLU A 160 -8.59 -6.82 9.91
N MET A 161 -7.39 -7.42 10.09
CA MET A 161 -6.49 -7.70 8.96
C MET A 161 -7.11 -8.64 7.93
N LYS A 162 -7.76 -9.73 8.39
CA LYS A 162 -8.45 -10.66 7.48
C LYS A 162 -9.61 -9.99 6.73
N GLU A 163 -10.40 -9.17 7.41
CA GLU A 163 -11.49 -8.42 6.77
C GLU A 163 -10.97 -7.38 5.77
N MET A 164 -9.88 -6.70 6.10
CA MET A 164 -9.24 -5.75 5.18
C MET A 164 -8.66 -6.46 3.95
N ALA A 165 -7.94 -7.56 4.14
CA ALA A 165 -7.40 -8.37 3.05
C ALA A 165 -8.51 -8.90 2.13
N ALA A 166 -9.62 -9.37 2.71
CA ALA A 166 -10.77 -9.83 1.93
C ALA A 166 -11.42 -8.71 1.10
N LYS A 167 -11.56 -7.51 1.67
CA LYS A 167 -12.08 -6.34 0.94
C LYS A 167 -11.14 -5.92 -0.20
N GLN A 168 -9.83 -5.87 0.07
CA GLN A 168 -8.83 -5.56 -0.96
C GLN A 168 -8.85 -6.58 -2.10
N GLU A 169 -8.99 -7.86 -1.78
CA GLU A 169 -9.05 -8.92 -2.80
C GLU A 169 -10.32 -8.81 -3.67
N VAL A 170 -11.47 -8.47 -3.08
CA VAL A 170 -12.72 -8.23 -3.83
C VAL A 170 -12.55 -7.04 -4.77
N GLU A 171 -11.99 -5.93 -4.28
CA GLU A 171 -11.76 -4.74 -5.11
C GLU A 171 -10.75 -4.99 -6.22
N ARG A 172 -9.66 -5.71 -5.91
CA ARG A 172 -8.68 -6.15 -6.91
C ARG A 172 -9.32 -6.98 -8.02
N LYS A 173 -10.15 -7.98 -7.66
CA LYS A 173 -10.87 -8.81 -8.64
C LYS A 173 -11.81 -7.99 -9.51
N LYS A 174 -12.51 -7.01 -8.91
CA LYS A 174 -13.41 -6.10 -9.63
C LYS A 174 -12.63 -5.24 -10.64
N MET A 175 -11.51 -4.65 -10.24
CA MET A 175 -10.66 -3.86 -11.13
C MET A 175 -10.10 -4.70 -12.29
N ILE A 176 -9.67 -5.94 -12.02
CA ILE A 176 -9.19 -6.85 -13.05
C ILE A 176 -10.32 -7.18 -14.05
N ALA A 177 -11.53 -7.49 -13.56
CA ALA A 177 -12.67 -7.81 -14.43
C ALA A 177 -13.07 -6.60 -15.31
N GLU A 178 -13.05 -5.39 -14.75
CA GLU A 178 -13.33 -4.16 -15.53
C GLU A 178 -12.25 -3.92 -16.59
N ALA A 179 -10.97 -4.07 -16.24
CA ALA A 179 -9.86 -3.93 -17.18
C ALA A 179 -9.95 -4.96 -18.33
N GLN A 180 -10.27 -6.23 -18.02
CA GLN A 180 -10.48 -7.26 -19.02
C GLN A 180 -11.65 -6.95 -19.95
N LYS A 181 -12.76 -6.44 -19.41
CA LYS A 181 -13.91 -6.01 -20.19
C LYS A 181 -13.57 -4.86 -21.14
N GLN A 182 -12.84 -3.86 -20.67
CA GLN A 182 -12.39 -2.74 -21.51
C GLN A 182 -11.48 -3.22 -22.63
N LYS A 183 -10.53 -4.11 -22.31
CA LYS A 183 -9.63 -4.70 -23.31
C LYS A 183 -10.37 -5.54 -24.34
N ALA A 184 -11.39 -6.30 -23.94
CA ALA A 184 -12.22 -7.05 -24.88
C ALA A 184 -12.98 -6.14 -25.85
N LEU A 185 -13.52 -5.00 -25.38
CA LEU A 185 -14.18 -4.01 -26.22
C LEU A 185 -13.20 -3.35 -27.20
N GLU A 186 -11.99 -3.01 -26.76
CA GLU A 186 -10.93 -2.47 -27.61
C GLU A 186 -10.56 -3.46 -28.73
N ILE A 187 -10.35 -4.74 -28.38
CA ILE A 187 -10.06 -5.80 -29.37
C ILE A 187 -11.19 -5.94 -30.38
N GLU A 188 -12.46 -5.86 -29.96
CA GLU A 188 -13.59 -5.91 -30.86
C GLU A 188 -13.62 -4.71 -31.85
N GLN A 189 -13.30 -3.52 -31.38
CA GLN A 189 -13.18 -2.32 -32.22
C GLN A 189 -12.01 -2.46 -33.21
N LEU A 190 -10.86 -2.96 -32.79
CA LEU A 190 -9.68 -3.18 -33.64
C LEU A 190 -9.96 -4.28 -34.72
N LYS A 191 -10.74 -5.31 -34.39
CA LYS A 191 -11.21 -6.28 -35.38
C LYS A 191 -12.11 -5.63 -36.43
N LYS A 192 -13.06 -4.80 -36.02
CA LYS A 192 -13.99 -4.10 -36.93
C LYS A 192 -13.26 -3.09 -37.83
N SER A 193 -12.21 -2.43 -37.34
CA SER A 193 -11.40 -1.50 -38.14
C SER A 193 -10.41 -2.18 -39.09
N GLY A 194 -10.19 -3.49 -38.98
CA GLY A 194 -9.18 -4.23 -39.74
C GLY A 194 -7.74 -4.03 -39.27
N GLU A 195 -7.50 -3.35 -38.14
CA GLU A 195 -6.15 -3.11 -37.62
C GLU A 195 -5.48 -4.42 -37.20
N ILE A 196 -6.22 -5.36 -36.60
CA ILE A 196 -5.68 -6.68 -36.23
C ILE A 196 -5.19 -7.42 -37.48
N ASP A 197 -5.97 -7.41 -38.59
CA ASP A 197 -5.57 -8.06 -39.83
C ASP A 197 -4.31 -7.44 -40.45
N LYS A 198 -4.14 -6.14 -40.27
CA LYS A 198 -2.94 -5.42 -40.72
C LYS A 198 -1.72 -5.82 -39.90
N GLU A 199 -1.80 -5.83 -38.57
CA GLU A 199 -0.71 -6.27 -37.70
C GLU A 199 -0.31 -7.73 -37.97
N GLU A 200 -1.29 -8.62 -38.19
CA GLU A 200 -1.04 -10.02 -38.56
C GLU A 200 -0.30 -10.12 -39.92
N LYS A 201 -0.70 -9.33 -40.90
CA LYS A 201 0.01 -9.28 -42.21
C LYS A 201 1.46 -8.80 -42.04
N GLU A 202 1.72 -7.83 -41.18
CA GLU A 202 3.09 -7.38 -40.87
C GLU A 202 3.96 -8.52 -40.32
N ILE A 203 3.42 -9.32 -39.35
CA ILE A 203 4.12 -10.48 -38.78
C ILE A 203 4.35 -11.55 -39.83
N LEU A 204 3.34 -11.89 -40.64
CA LEU A 204 3.46 -12.90 -41.70
C LEU A 204 4.43 -12.48 -42.81
N ALA A 205 4.48 -11.20 -43.17
CA ALA A 205 5.45 -10.65 -44.07
C ALA A 205 6.87 -10.75 -43.51
N TYR A 206 7.07 -10.50 -42.22
CA TYR A 206 8.34 -10.72 -41.54
C TYR A 206 8.75 -12.20 -41.60
N PHE A 207 7.81 -13.14 -41.36
CA PHE A 207 8.08 -14.58 -41.45
C PHE A 207 8.52 -14.98 -42.87
N ALA A 208 7.84 -14.48 -43.90
CA ALA A 208 8.22 -14.75 -45.28
C ALA A 208 9.66 -14.22 -45.58
N LYS A 209 9.97 -12.99 -45.16
CA LYS A 209 11.31 -12.40 -45.29
C LYS A 209 12.39 -13.20 -44.57
N LYS A 210 12.13 -13.69 -43.37
CA LYS A 210 13.08 -14.45 -42.52
C LYS A 210 13.02 -15.97 -42.77
N LYS A 211 12.15 -16.45 -43.66
CA LYS A 211 11.91 -17.87 -43.95
C LYS A 211 11.49 -18.68 -42.71
N ILE A 212 10.65 -18.09 -41.83
CA ILE A 212 10.11 -18.75 -40.67
C ILE A 212 8.83 -19.49 -41.08
N THR A 213 8.81 -20.82 -40.96
CA THR A 213 7.69 -21.67 -41.40
C THR A 213 7.11 -22.53 -40.25
N ASN A 214 7.86 -22.73 -39.17
CA ASN A 214 7.55 -23.57 -38.05
C ASN A 214 6.98 -22.77 -36.88
N TYR A 215 5.87 -22.08 -37.07
CA TYR A 215 5.21 -21.32 -36.03
C TYR A 215 3.81 -21.87 -35.70
N LYS A 216 3.36 -21.59 -34.48
CA LYS A 216 2.01 -21.84 -33.99
C LYS A 216 1.35 -20.53 -33.56
N LYS A 217 0.07 -20.32 -33.88
CA LYS A 217 -0.71 -19.18 -33.37
C LYS A 217 -1.49 -19.61 -32.15
N VAL A 218 -1.25 -18.93 -31.00
CA VAL A 218 -1.89 -19.20 -29.72
C VAL A 218 -2.63 -17.94 -29.29
N GLN A 219 -3.95 -17.95 -29.36
CA GLN A 219 -4.85 -16.84 -29.00
C GLN A 219 -4.51 -15.48 -29.63
N GLY A 220 -3.70 -15.46 -30.69
CA GLY A 220 -3.26 -14.24 -31.39
C GLY A 220 -1.75 -14.05 -31.36
N THR A 221 -1.02 -14.59 -30.41
CA THR A 221 0.43 -14.60 -30.35
C THR A 221 1.01 -15.69 -31.23
N TYR A 222 2.04 -15.38 -32.02
CA TYR A 222 2.75 -16.38 -32.81
C TYR A 222 3.98 -16.88 -32.06
N VAL A 223 4.13 -18.19 -31.95
CA VAL A 223 5.18 -18.85 -31.16
C VAL A 223 6.02 -19.76 -32.06
N VAL A 224 7.32 -19.56 -32.02
CA VAL A 224 8.30 -20.48 -32.59
C VAL A 224 9.02 -21.18 -31.45
N VAL A 225 8.68 -22.45 -31.23
CA VAL A 225 9.30 -23.29 -30.20
C VAL A 225 10.61 -23.86 -30.78
N LYS A 226 11.77 -23.50 -30.19
CA LYS A 226 13.08 -24.08 -30.50
C LYS A 226 13.34 -25.32 -29.64
N GLU A 227 13.07 -25.19 -28.36
CA GLU A 227 13.17 -26.24 -27.35
C GLU A 227 11.92 -26.14 -26.46
N LYS A 228 11.16 -27.23 -26.32
CA LYS A 228 9.95 -27.17 -25.48
C LYS A 228 10.25 -27.10 -23.98
N GLY A 229 11.42 -27.63 -23.58
CA GLY A 229 11.73 -27.89 -22.17
C GLY A 229 11.17 -29.23 -21.70
N ASN A 230 11.78 -29.80 -20.67
CA ASN A 230 11.42 -31.09 -20.10
C ASN A 230 11.10 -30.99 -18.59
N GLY A 231 11.13 -29.79 -18.01
CA GLY A 231 10.75 -29.52 -16.62
C GLY A 231 9.24 -29.29 -16.44
N ALA A 232 8.87 -28.58 -15.39
CA ALA A 232 7.48 -28.28 -15.06
C ALA A 232 6.81 -27.44 -16.17
N PRO A 233 5.52 -27.71 -16.51
CA PRO A 233 4.81 -26.95 -17.56
C PRO A 233 4.48 -25.53 -17.07
N ALA A 234 4.60 -24.56 -17.97
CA ALA A 234 4.14 -23.20 -17.77
C ALA A 234 2.62 -23.15 -17.96
N VAL A 235 1.89 -23.09 -16.85
CA VAL A 235 0.42 -23.02 -16.84
C VAL A 235 -0.04 -21.83 -15.98
N ASP A 236 -1.25 -21.36 -16.25
CA ASP A 236 -1.84 -20.24 -15.52
C ASP A 236 -1.79 -20.46 -14.00
N GLY A 237 -1.46 -19.40 -13.28
CA GLY A 237 -1.33 -19.39 -11.83
C GLY A 237 0.06 -19.77 -11.31
N LYS A 238 0.94 -20.38 -12.12
CA LYS A 238 2.34 -20.63 -11.74
C LYS A 238 3.19 -19.37 -11.89
N TYR A 239 4.21 -19.24 -11.06
CA TYR A 239 5.27 -18.25 -11.23
C TYR A 239 6.31 -18.76 -12.23
N LEU A 240 6.67 -17.90 -13.18
CA LEU A 240 7.72 -18.18 -14.16
C LEU A 240 8.89 -17.25 -13.93
N ARG A 241 10.11 -17.79 -14.07
CA ARG A 241 11.35 -17.03 -14.25
C ARG A 241 11.75 -17.13 -15.70
N VAL A 242 11.68 -16.02 -16.42
CA VAL A 242 11.93 -15.97 -17.88
C VAL A 242 13.07 -15.01 -18.15
N LYS A 243 14.09 -15.49 -18.86
CA LYS A 243 15.10 -14.65 -19.51
C LYS A 243 14.61 -14.29 -20.90
N TYR A 244 14.79 -13.04 -21.29
CA TYR A 244 14.27 -12.57 -22.56
C TYR A 244 15.15 -11.50 -23.21
N ALA A 245 15.00 -11.38 -24.54
CA ALA A 245 15.47 -10.27 -25.33
C ALA A 245 14.31 -9.76 -26.20
N GLY A 246 13.88 -8.52 -25.96
CA GLY A 246 12.77 -7.86 -26.64
C GLY A 246 13.24 -6.97 -27.78
N ARG A 247 12.65 -7.14 -28.97
CA ARG A 247 12.96 -6.38 -30.19
C ARG A 247 11.67 -5.84 -30.82
N ILE A 248 11.80 -4.75 -31.57
CA ILE A 248 10.72 -4.19 -32.39
C ILE A 248 10.68 -4.94 -33.73
N LEU A 249 9.52 -5.48 -34.12
CA LEU A 249 9.42 -6.27 -35.38
C LEU A 249 9.82 -5.49 -36.63
N GLU A 250 9.49 -4.21 -36.69
CA GLU A 250 9.70 -3.35 -37.87
C GLU A 250 11.18 -3.23 -38.29
N ASN A 251 12.08 -3.12 -37.32
CA ASN A 251 13.48 -2.81 -37.55
C ASN A 251 14.47 -3.76 -36.84
N ASP A 252 13.99 -4.79 -36.17
CA ASP A 252 14.79 -5.74 -35.36
C ASP A 252 15.61 -5.08 -34.22
N SER A 253 15.34 -3.82 -33.86
CA SER A 253 16.09 -3.13 -32.81
C SER A 253 15.78 -3.70 -31.44
N LEU A 254 16.82 -4.05 -30.67
CA LEU A 254 16.74 -4.48 -29.29
C LEU A 254 16.37 -3.28 -28.41
N PHE A 255 15.32 -3.40 -27.62
CA PHE A 255 14.93 -2.38 -26.66
C PHE A 255 15.18 -2.80 -25.21
N GLN A 256 15.15 -4.10 -24.92
CA GLN A 256 15.38 -4.62 -23.57
C GLN A 256 15.86 -6.07 -23.60
N ALA A 257 16.80 -6.41 -22.69
CA ALA A 257 17.15 -7.79 -22.38
C ALA A 257 17.33 -7.93 -20.88
N ASN A 258 16.61 -8.87 -20.26
CA ASN A 258 16.61 -9.04 -18.80
C ASN A 258 16.05 -10.42 -18.40
N GLU A 259 15.96 -10.64 -17.09
CA GLU A 259 15.19 -11.73 -16.47
C GLU A 259 14.03 -11.14 -15.66
N TYR A 260 12.87 -11.78 -15.74
CA TYR A 260 11.70 -11.36 -14.98
C TYR A 260 11.00 -12.56 -14.33
N ILE A 261 10.52 -12.37 -13.07
CA ILE A 261 9.75 -13.35 -12.33
C ILE A 261 8.33 -12.80 -12.14
N PHE A 262 7.34 -13.52 -12.64
CA PHE A 262 5.93 -13.08 -12.62
C PHE A 262 4.97 -14.27 -12.59
N PRO A 263 3.72 -14.09 -12.13
CA PRO A 263 2.66 -15.09 -12.22
C PRO A 263 2.06 -15.11 -13.63
N LEU A 264 2.03 -16.27 -14.28
CA LEU A 264 1.43 -16.47 -15.61
C LEU A 264 -0.09 -16.40 -15.55
N GLY A 265 -0.73 -15.81 -16.57
CA GLY A 265 -2.18 -15.73 -16.71
C GLY A 265 -2.89 -14.76 -15.77
N GLN A 266 -2.13 -13.91 -15.05
CA GLN A 266 -2.67 -12.93 -14.09
C GLN A 266 -2.54 -11.48 -14.54
N SER A 267 -2.31 -11.23 -15.82
CA SER A 267 -2.12 -9.89 -16.41
C SER A 267 -0.96 -9.11 -15.75
N ALA A 268 0.04 -9.80 -15.22
CA ALA A 268 1.27 -9.20 -14.68
C ALA A 268 2.25 -8.79 -15.79
N VAL A 269 2.03 -9.27 -17.01
CA VAL A 269 2.80 -9.02 -18.22
C VAL A 269 1.85 -8.72 -19.37
N ILE A 270 2.40 -8.36 -20.55
CA ILE A 270 1.60 -8.16 -21.75
C ILE A 270 0.87 -9.47 -22.16
N ALA A 271 -0.33 -9.35 -22.71
CA ALA A 271 -1.18 -10.51 -23.00
C ALA A 271 -0.51 -11.55 -23.89
N GLY A 272 0.32 -11.09 -24.83
CA GLY A 272 1.08 -12.00 -25.70
C GLY A 272 2.08 -12.90 -24.95
N TRP A 273 2.59 -12.48 -23.80
CA TRP A 273 3.42 -13.33 -22.93
C TRP A 273 2.57 -14.37 -22.21
N ASP A 274 1.46 -13.96 -21.60
CA ASP A 274 0.52 -14.87 -20.91
C ASP A 274 0.04 -15.99 -21.87
N GLN A 275 -0.22 -15.64 -23.14
CA GLN A 275 -0.64 -16.59 -24.15
C GLN A 275 0.52 -17.48 -24.65
N GLY A 276 1.62 -16.87 -25.08
CA GLY A 276 2.68 -17.57 -25.79
C GLY A 276 3.54 -18.48 -24.92
N LEU A 277 3.75 -18.10 -23.64
CA LEU A 277 4.60 -18.88 -22.73
C LEU A 277 3.98 -20.21 -22.30
N THR A 278 2.65 -20.40 -22.44
CA THR A 278 1.98 -21.67 -22.18
C THR A 278 2.47 -22.81 -23.10
N GLU A 279 3.13 -22.51 -24.18
CA GLU A 279 3.71 -23.51 -25.10
C GLU A 279 5.03 -24.12 -24.61
N PHE A 280 5.58 -23.61 -23.51
CA PHE A 280 6.86 -24.03 -22.97
C PHE A 280 6.74 -24.75 -21.62
N ASN A 281 7.76 -25.54 -21.32
CA ASN A 281 8.03 -26.05 -19.99
C ASN A 281 9.30 -25.35 -19.47
N GLU A 282 9.65 -25.57 -18.19
CA GLU A 282 10.94 -25.17 -17.64
C GLU A 282 12.07 -25.78 -18.47
N GLY A 283 13.08 -24.95 -18.80
CA GLY A 283 14.15 -25.26 -19.76
C GLY A 283 13.78 -24.96 -21.21
N GLY A 284 12.55 -24.54 -21.49
CA GLY A 284 12.06 -24.24 -22.83
C GLY A 284 12.64 -22.95 -23.40
N LYS A 285 12.84 -22.92 -24.73
CA LYS A 285 13.37 -21.77 -25.49
C LYS A 285 12.61 -21.56 -26.77
N GLY A 286 12.42 -20.32 -27.13
CA GLY A 286 11.75 -19.98 -28.38
C GLY A 286 11.65 -18.49 -28.62
N THR A 287 10.77 -18.14 -29.56
CA THR A 287 10.54 -16.74 -29.93
C THR A 287 9.02 -16.49 -29.99
N LEU A 288 8.57 -15.45 -29.32
CA LEU A 288 7.22 -14.93 -29.39
C LEU A 288 7.18 -13.75 -30.36
N PHE A 289 6.23 -13.74 -31.28
CA PHE A 289 5.92 -12.61 -32.15
C PHE A 289 4.53 -12.12 -31.74
N ILE A 290 4.48 -10.96 -31.15
CA ILE A 290 3.30 -10.44 -30.45
C ILE A 290 2.75 -9.26 -31.22
N PRO A 291 1.53 -9.32 -31.76
CA PRO A 291 0.86 -8.17 -32.33
C PRO A 291 0.73 -7.04 -31.31
N GLY A 292 0.74 -5.79 -31.76
CA GLY A 292 0.70 -4.62 -30.91
C GLY A 292 -0.49 -4.58 -29.95
N TYR A 293 -1.65 -5.07 -30.39
CA TYR A 293 -2.86 -5.13 -29.54
C TYR A 293 -2.75 -6.13 -28.37
N LEU A 294 -1.85 -7.10 -28.44
CA LEU A 294 -1.51 -8.03 -27.35
C LEU A 294 -0.24 -7.64 -26.60
N ALA A 295 0.42 -6.57 -27.05
CA ALA A 295 1.58 -5.95 -26.42
C ALA A 295 1.15 -4.68 -25.64
N TYR A 296 1.61 -3.52 -26.08
CA TYR A 296 1.34 -2.25 -25.40
C TYR A 296 0.14 -1.46 -26.00
N GLY A 297 -0.44 -1.92 -27.10
CA GLY A 297 -1.56 -1.24 -27.76
C GLY A 297 -1.25 0.21 -28.11
N SER A 298 -2.17 1.11 -27.76
CA SER A 298 -2.01 2.57 -27.93
C SER A 298 -1.22 3.26 -26.82
N SER A 299 -0.69 2.50 -25.82
CA SER A 299 0.01 3.07 -24.67
C SER A 299 1.31 3.77 -25.04
N ASN A 300 1.59 4.89 -24.37
CA ASN A 300 2.87 5.59 -24.44
C ASN A 300 4.03 4.84 -23.78
N GLU A 301 3.77 3.72 -23.11
CA GLU A 301 4.79 2.85 -22.51
C GLU A 301 5.42 1.89 -23.55
N SER A 302 4.91 1.91 -24.79
CA SER A 302 5.48 1.11 -25.87
C SER A 302 6.95 1.47 -26.11
N PRO A 303 7.85 0.48 -26.24
CA PRO A 303 9.25 0.73 -26.61
C PRO A 303 9.40 1.21 -28.05
N ALA A 304 8.36 1.10 -28.87
CA ALA A 304 8.33 1.56 -30.24
C ALA A 304 7.75 2.97 -30.35
N SER A 305 8.17 3.72 -31.36
CA SER A 305 7.72 5.09 -31.60
C SER A 305 6.29 5.18 -32.13
N LYS A 306 5.66 4.06 -32.50
CA LYS A 306 4.29 4.00 -33.05
C LYS A 306 3.37 3.18 -32.13
N PRO A 307 2.09 3.55 -32.00
CA PRO A 307 1.08 2.71 -31.38
C PRO A 307 0.93 1.38 -32.09
N TYR A 308 0.48 0.34 -31.38
CA TYR A 308 0.23 -0.99 -31.92
C TYR A 308 1.42 -1.63 -32.63
N ALA A 309 2.66 -1.29 -32.24
CA ALA A 309 3.84 -1.91 -32.80
C ALA A 309 3.95 -3.37 -32.38
N ALA A 310 4.12 -4.27 -33.35
CA ALA A 310 4.41 -5.66 -33.09
C ALA A 310 5.81 -5.85 -32.52
N LEU A 311 5.93 -6.77 -31.56
CA LEU A 311 7.18 -7.02 -30.82
C LEU A 311 7.64 -8.47 -31.01
N ILE A 312 8.94 -8.68 -30.89
CA ILE A 312 9.59 -9.99 -30.90
C ILE A 312 10.25 -10.19 -29.54
N PHE A 313 10.02 -11.35 -28.92
CA PHE A 313 10.74 -11.73 -27.71
C PHE A 313 11.39 -13.09 -27.88
N ASP A 314 12.70 -13.13 -27.88
CA ASP A 314 13.42 -14.38 -27.67
C ASP A 314 13.35 -14.71 -26.17
N VAL A 315 12.84 -15.88 -25.83
CA VAL A 315 12.55 -16.27 -24.45
C VAL A 315 13.22 -17.58 -24.08
N GLU A 316 13.62 -17.70 -22.80
CA GLU A 316 14.08 -18.91 -22.14
C GLU A 316 13.39 -19.02 -20.77
N VAL A 317 12.62 -20.09 -20.55
CA VAL A 317 11.95 -20.36 -19.27
C VAL A 317 12.93 -21.03 -18.32
N LEU A 318 13.47 -20.26 -17.38
CA LEU A 318 14.50 -20.70 -16.45
C LEU A 318 13.97 -21.43 -15.22
N GLY A 319 12.69 -21.24 -14.90
CA GLY A 319 12.05 -21.89 -13.75
C GLY A 319 10.54 -21.71 -13.75
N VAL A 320 9.86 -22.70 -13.16
CA VAL A 320 8.39 -22.72 -12.95
C VAL A 320 8.14 -23.19 -11.52
N ALA A 321 7.33 -22.43 -10.73
CA ALA A 321 7.02 -22.75 -9.34
C ALA A 321 5.61 -22.32 -8.93
N ASP A 322 5.09 -22.85 -7.81
CA ASP A 322 3.80 -22.45 -7.24
C ASP A 322 3.84 -21.09 -6.58
N THR A 323 4.98 -20.69 -6.04
CA THR A 323 5.22 -19.40 -5.39
C THR A 323 6.49 -18.75 -5.92
N ARG A 324 6.68 -17.48 -5.60
CA ARG A 324 7.82 -16.69 -6.10
C ARG A 324 9.15 -17.02 -5.43
N GLU A 325 9.13 -17.36 -4.14
CA GLU A 325 10.35 -17.50 -3.32
C GLU A 325 11.39 -18.51 -3.85
N PRO A 326 10.99 -19.70 -4.38
CA PRO A 326 11.96 -20.64 -4.95
C PRO A 326 12.74 -20.03 -6.13
N LEU A 327 12.04 -19.24 -6.98
CA LEU A 327 12.63 -18.62 -8.16
C LEU A 327 13.55 -17.45 -7.81
N ASP A 328 13.19 -16.65 -6.78
CA ASP A 328 14.06 -15.58 -6.27
C ASP A 328 15.37 -16.17 -5.72
N ARG A 329 15.31 -17.31 -5.01
CA ARG A 329 16.50 -18.02 -4.53
C ARG A 329 17.36 -18.56 -5.68
N GLN A 330 16.74 -19.17 -6.70
CA GLN A 330 17.45 -19.63 -7.89
C GLN A 330 18.16 -18.48 -8.61
N LYS A 331 17.48 -17.33 -8.73
CA LYS A 331 18.06 -16.13 -9.34
C LYS A 331 19.27 -15.63 -8.54
N ALA A 332 19.15 -15.50 -7.23
CA ALA A 332 20.24 -15.04 -6.36
C ALA A 332 21.49 -15.94 -6.46
N VAL A 333 21.30 -17.26 -6.54
CA VAL A 333 22.41 -18.21 -6.74
C VAL A 333 23.05 -18.02 -8.12
N ALA A 334 22.25 -17.88 -9.18
CA ALA A 334 22.76 -17.67 -10.53
C ALA A 334 23.56 -16.35 -10.64
N ASP A 335 23.05 -15.26 -10.06
CA ASP A 335 23.72 -13.97 -10.02
C ASP A 335 25.06 -14.02 -9.26
N SER A 336 25.12 -14.75 -8.14
CA SER A 336 26.34 -14.97 -7.36
C SER A 336 27.41 -15.73 -8.17
N ILE A 337 27.02 -16.79 -8.89
CA ILE A 337 27.92 -17.57 -9.75
C ILE A 337 28.45 -16.70 -10.91
N ALA A 338 27.59 -15.89 -11.52
CA ALA A 338 27.98 -14.99 -12.60
C ALA A 338 29.02 -13.94 -12.12
N ALA A 339 28.79 -13.33 -10.95
CA ALA A 339 29.70 -12.37 -10.34
C ALA A 339 31.09 -12.98 -10.05
N THR A 340 31.12 -14.21 -9.54
CA THR A 340 32.37 -14.94 -9.23
C THR A 340 33.17 -15.27 -10.50
N LYS A 341 32.50 -15.60 -11.61
CA LYS A 341 33.15 -15.85 -12.90
C LYS A 341 33.77 -14.59 -13.49
N THR A 342 33.10 -13.46 -13.35
CA THR A 342 33.60 -12.16 -13.88
C THR A 342 34.84 -11.67 -13.12
N GLN A 343 34.97 -12.00 -11.81
CA GLN A 343 36.17 -11.67 -11.03
C GLN A 343 37.39 -12.53 -11.34
N LYS A 344 37.21 -13.75 -11.88
CA LYS A 344 38.32 -14.66 -12.24
C LYS A 344 38.90 -14.39 -13.63
N VAL A 345 38.28 -13.54 -14.43
CA VAL A 345 38.71 -13.21 -15.82
C VAL A 345 39.42 -11.83 -15.90
N LYS A 346 39.48 -11.11 -14.78
CA LYS A 346 40.33 -9.89 -14.61
C LYS A 346 41.59 -10.23 -13.85
#